data_4405da34e32b078c601a939a855061e7
#
_entry.id   4405da34e32b078c601a939a855061e7
#
_cell.length_a   1.000
_cell.length_b   1.000
_cell.length_c   1.000
_cell.angle_alpha   90.00
_cell.angle_beta   90.00
_cell.angle_gamma   90.00
#
_symmetry.space_group_name_H-M   'P 1'
#
loop_
_entity.id
_entity.type
_entity.pdbx_description
1 polymer ?
#
loop_
_entity_poly.entity_id
_entity_poly.type
_entity_poly.pdbx_seq_one_letter_code
_entity_poly.pdbx_strand_id
1 'polypeptide(L)'
;MQQKWNQNFDGEPMTDIPQKFLNAGYDVYMVMQLRHDEKILDERFASMRELNRRGKAPDPEHYEVTYYADLPAMWQNVPNNEILEELFQMFNLSRPQDFEGHSLSVSDVIALKRNGEVSVHYVDSIGFKERPGFLDTKPERPSVLMNLKEKCDAPECNPAACRKVRDAHEL
;
A
#
# COMPACT_ATOMS: atom_id res chain seq x y z
N MET A 1 -11.67 15.89 28.45
CA MET A 1 -11.73 15.98 27.00
C MET A 1 -11.18 14.67 26.45
N GLN A 2 -12.04 13.84 25.92
CA GLN A 2 -11.59 12.65 25.21
C GLN A 2 -10.94 13.10 23.90
N GLN A 3 -9.68 12.79 23.74
CA GLN A 3 -8.94 13.03 22.52
C GLN A 3 -9.57 12.16 21.44
N LYS A 4 -10.19 12.78 20.45
CA LYS A 4 -10.68 12.05 19.25
C LYS A 4 -9.45 11.52 18.51
N TRP A 5 -9.20 10.24 18.63
CA TRP A 5 -8.07 9.57 18.02
C TRP A 5 -8.19 9.46 16.50
N ASN A 6 -9.39 9.63 15.98
CA ASN A 6 -9.71 9.53 14.56
C ASN A 6 -10.27 10.86 14.02
N GLN A 7 -9.46 11.91 14.10
CA GLN A 7 -9.85 13.25 13.63
C GLN A 7 -10.11 13.34 12.12
N ASN A 8 -9.88 12.24 11.39
CA ASN A 8 -9.85 12.25 9.93
C ASN A 8 -11.11 11.70 9.27
N PHE A 9 -12.04 11.14 10.04
CA PHE A 9 -13.33 10.66 9.51
C PHE A 9 -14.45 11.72 9.55
N ASP A 10 -14.20 12.90 10.09
CA ASP A 10 -15.17 14.02 10.06
C ASP A 10 -15.29 14.59 8.63
N GLY A 11 -15.88 13.80 7.72
CA GLY A 11 -16.34 14.27 6.41
C GLY A 11 -15.32 14.17 5.25
N GLU A 12 -14.12 13.63 5.45
CA GLU A 12 -13.20 13.37 4.34
C GLU A 12 -13.44 11.99 3.72
N PRO A 13 -13.39 11.86 2.39
CA PRO A 13 -13.55 10.57 1.74
C PRO A 13 -12.42 9.62 2.13
N MET A 14 -12.77 8.41 2.56
CA MET A 14 -11.82 7.35 2.97
C MET A 14 -10.76 7.02 1.91
N THR A 15 -11.01 7.37 0.66
CA THR A 15 -10.09 7.15 -0.46
C THR A 15 -8.80 7.95 -0.35
N ASP A 16 -8.81 9.07 0.37
CA ASP A 16 -7.66 9.99 0.44
C ASP A 16 -6.77 9.73 1.66
N ILE A 17 -7.20 8.90 2.61
CA ILE A 17 -6.44 8.61 3.82
C ILE A 17 -5.08 7.96 3.55
N PRO A 18 -4.93 6.98 2.65
CA PRO A 18 -3.62 6.43 2.33
C PRO A 18 -2.65 7.50 1.81
N GLN A 19 -3.12 8.43 1.00
CA GLN A 19 -2.29 9.53 0.51
C GLN A 19 -1.95 10.53 1.63
N LYS A 20 -2.89 10.82 2.51
CA LYS A 20 -2.68 11.64 3.70
C LYS A 20 -1.66 11.00 4.64
N PHE A 21 -1.75 9.70 4.86
CA PHE A 21 -0.78 8.92 5.62
C PHE A 21 0.63 9.03 5.01
N LEU A 22 0.77 8.83 3.70
CA LEU A 22 2.05 8.93 3.00
C LEU A 22 2.65 10.34 3.06
N ASN A 23 1.82 11.37 3.05
CA ASN A 23 2.24 12.77 3.07
C ASN A 23 2.38 13.36 4.48
N ALA A 24 2.01 12.64 5.55
CA ALA A 24 2.12 13.14 6.90
C ALA A 24 3.56 13.53 7.25
N GLY A 25 3.74 14.71 7.81
CA GLY A 25 5.04 15.23 8.27
C GLY A 25 5.43 14.80 9.68
N TYR A 26 4.65 13.93 10.31
CA TYR A 26 4.80 13.45 11.68
C TYR A 26 4.48 11.95 11.76
N ASP A 27 4.78 11.34 12.89
CA ASP A 27 4.59 9.91 13.10
C ASP A 27 3.12 9.56 13.21
N VAL A 28 2.65 8.68 12.36
CA VAL A 28 1.24 8.25 12.26
C VAL A 28 1.14 6.74 12.06
N TYR A 29 -0.03 6.21 12.36
CA TYR A 29 -0.36 4.83 12.01
C TYR A 29 -1.73 4.74 11.35
N MET A 30 -1.92 3.69 10.60
CA MET A 30 -3.15 3.40 9.86
C MET A 30 -3.49 1.92 9.98
N VAL A 31 -4.75 1.62 10.24
CA VAL A 31 -5.27 0.26 10.26
C VAL A 31 -6.13 0.04 9.03
N MET A 32 -5.87 -1.03 8.33
CA MET A 32 -6.63 -1.43 7.15
C MET A 32 -7.19 -2.84 7.35
N GLN A 33 -8.44 -3.02 6.97
CA GLN A 33 -9.14 -4.30 7.05
C GLN A 33 -9.70 -4.68 5.69
N LEU A 34 -9.83 -5.98 5.44
CA LEU A 34 -10.40 -6.48 4.18
C LEU A 34 -11.85 -6.01 4.03
N ARG A 35 -12.18 -5.54 2.85
CA ARG A 35 -13.55 -5.15 2.49
C ARG A 35 -14.49 -6.35 2.60
N HIS A 36 -15.77 -6.06 2.82
CA HIS A 36 -16.84 -7.04 2.77
C HIS A 36 -17.22 -7.33 1.31
N ASP A 37 -16.39 -8.11 0.60
CA ASP A 37 -16.67 -8.55 -0.76
C ASP A 37 -16.60 -10.08 -0.81
N GLU A 38 -17.62 -10.68 -1.43
CA GLU A 38 -17.72 -12.14 -1.59
C GLU A 38 -16.53 -12.72 -2.36
N LYS A 39 -15.93 -11.94 -3.25
CA LYS A 39 -14.82 -12.39 -4.10
C LYS A 39 -13.51 -12.58 -3.35
N ILE A 40 -13.38 -11.96 -2.18
CA ILE A 40 -12.18 -11.98 -1.34
C ILE A 40 -12.41 -12.60 0.02
N LEU A 41 -13.55 -13.24 0.24
CA LEU A 41 -13.88 -13.92 1.50
C LEU A 41 -12.86 -14.99 1.90
N ASP A 42 -12.23 -15.61 0.92
CA ASP A 42 -11.20 -16.64 1.13
C ASP A 42 -9.85 -16.06 1.60
N GLU A 43 -9.68 -14.74 1.53
CA GLU A 43 -8.50 -14.03 2.06
C GLU A 43 -8.68 -13.69 3.55
N ARG A 44 -9.91 -13.68 4.04
CA ARG A 44 -10.18 -13.42 5.46
C ARG A 44 -9.59 -14.49 6.34
N PHE A 45 -8.93 -14.04 7.39
CA PHE A 45 -8.26 -14.89 8.37
C PHE A 45 -7.19 -15.82 7.77
N ALA A 46 -6.81 -15.61 6.50
CA ALA A 46 -5.75 -16.36 5.88
C ALA A 46 -4.39 -15.91 6.40
N SER A 47 -3.54 -16.85 6.77
CA SER A 47 -2.14 -16.56 7.07
C SER A 47 -1.37 -16.26 5.78
N MET A 48 -0.23 -15.59 5.88
CA MET A 48 0.66 -15.38 4.74
C MET A 48 1.05 -16.71 4.07
N ARG A 49 1.23 -17.77 4.87
CA ARG A 49 1.52 -19.11 4.36
C ARG A 49 0.39 -19.67 3.51
N GLU A 50 -0.85 -19.46 3.93
CA GLU A 50 -2.03 -19.90 3.18
C GLU A 50 -2.22 -19.12 1.90
N LEU A 51 -2.06 -17.79 1.93
CA LEU A 51 -2.10 -16.95 0.73
C LEU A 51 -1.05 -17.40 -0.29
N ASN A 52 0.20 -17.55 0.14
CA ASN A 52 1.29 -18.01 -0.72
C ASN A 52 1.01 -19.39 -1.33
N ARG A 53 0.45 -20.32 -0.55
CA ARG A 53 0.07 -21.64 -1.06
C ARG A 53 -1.01 -21.58 -2.13
N ARG A 54 -1.89 -20.58 -2.06
CA ARG A 54 -2.94 -20.31 -3.06
C ARG A 54 -2.45 -19.45 -4.23
N GLY A 55 -1.17 -19.06 -4.25
CA GLY A 55 -0.61 -18.16 -5.25
C GLY A 55 -1.13 -16.72 -5.13
N LYS A 56 -1.60 -16.34 -3.95
CA LYS A 56 -2.13 -15.00 -3.66
C LYS A 56 -1.16 -14.21 -2.77
N ALA A 57 -1.30 -12.90 -2.81
CA ALA A 57 -0.65 -11.96 -1.90
C ALA A 57 -1.67 -10.91 -1.47
N PRO A 58 -1.49 -10.29 -0.30
CA PRO A 58 -2.35 -9.18 0.10
C PRO A 58 -2.32 -8.07 -0.96
N ASP A 59 -3.49 -7.66 -1.45
CA ASP A 59 -3.65 -6.61 -2.45
C ASP A 59 -4.27 -5.37 -1.79
N PRO A 60 -3.64 -4.20 -1.85
CA PRO A 60 -4.17 -2.96 -1.27
C PRO A 60 -5.60 -2.64 -1.71
N GLU A 61 -5.98 -3.01 -2.93
CA GLU A 61 -7.33 -2.76 -3.47
C GLU A 61 -8.43 -3.55 -2.72
N HIS A 62 -8.06 -4.62 -2.02
CA HIS A 62 -9.00 -5.42 -1.22
C HIS A 62 -9.25 -4.84 0.17
N TYR A 63 -8.50 -3.82 0.56
CA TYR A 63 -8.54 -3.24 1.90
C TYR A 63 -9.27 -1.90 1.93
N GLU A 64 -9.82 -1.60 3.09
CA GLU A 64 -10.34 -0.29 3.44
C GLU A 64 -9.66 0.21 4.71
N VAL A 65 -9.47 1.51 4.82
CA VAL A 65 -8.94 2.12 6.04
C VAL A 65 -10.04 2.16 7.08
N THR A 66 -9.80 1.53 8.22
CA THR A 66 -10.73 1.52 9.34
C THR A 66 -10.31 2.43 10.48
N TYR A 67 -9.04 2.83 10.51
CA TYR A 67 -8.53 3.77 11.51
C TYR A 67 -7.26 4.48 11.02
N TYR A 68 -7.12 5.72 11.41
CA TYR A 68 -5.92 6.52 11.18
C TYR A 68 -5.72 7.49 12.34
N ALA A 69 -4.54 7.54 12.91
CA ALA A 69 -4.25 8.45 14.02
C ALA A 69 -2.75 8.74 14.14
N ASP A 70 -2.45 9.77 14.95
CA ASP A 70 -1.10 10.11 15.34
C ASP A 70 -0.50 9.02 16.22
N LEU A 71 0.77 8.73 16.02
CA LEU A 71 1.48 7.81 16.88
C LEU A 71 1.78 8.52 18.23
N PRO A 72 1.42 7.93 19.38
CA PRO A 72 1.71 8.55 20.67
C PRO A 72 3.19 8.87 20.84
N ALA A 73 3.51 10.06 21.34
CA ALA A 73 4.89 10.49 21.55
C ALA A 73 5.68 9.56 22.47
N MET A 74 5.02 8.86 23.39
CA MET A 74 5.62 7.86 24.27
C MET A 74 6.21 6.67 23.51
N TRP A 75 5.83 6.44 22.25
CA TRP A 75 6.32 5.34 21.42
C TRP A 75 7.46 5.73 20.48
N GLN A 76 7.98 6.96 20.56
CA GLN A 76 9.05 7.41 19.67
C GLN A 76 10.29 6.51 19.68
N ASN A 77 10.67 5.98 20.84
CA ASN A 77 11.84 5.13 21.00
C ASN A 77 11.48 3.63 21.16
N VAL A 78 10.22 3.27 20.95
CA VAL A 78 9.75 1.89 21.03
C VAL A 78 9.96 1.19 19.68
N PRO A 79 10.48 -0.04 19.64
CA PRO A 79 10.60 -0.79 18.39
C PRO A 79 9.24 -1.03 17.72
N ASN A 80 9.23 -1.13 16.38
CA ASN A 80 8.00 -1.33 15.63
C ASN A 80 7.21 -2.58 16.05
N ASN A 81 7.89 -3.67 16.35
CA ASN A 81 7.22 -4.91 16.78
C ASN A 81 6.46 -4.73 18.10
N GLU A 82 7.00 -3.97 19.04
CA GLU A 82 6.31 -3.68 20.31
C GLU A 82 5.13 -2.74 20.08
N ILE A 83 5.27 -1.74 19.22
CA ILE A 83 4.16 -0.85 18.84
C ILE A 83 3.04 -1.65 18.19
N LEU A 84 3.36 -2.58 17.31
CA LEU A 84 2.38 -3.43 16.65
C LEU A 84 1.62 -4.31 17.65
N GLU A 85 2.31 -4.87 18.64
CA GLU A 85 1.68 -5.63 19.72
C GLU A 85 0.76 -4.75 20.58
N GLU A 86 1.19 -3.55 20.94
CA GLU A 86 0.38 -2.58 21.69
C GLU A 86 -0.87 -2.16 20.91
N LEU A 87 -0.72 -1.86 19.62
CA LEU A 87 -1.85 -1.56 18.76
C LEU A 87 -2.82 -2.74 18.64
N PHE A 88 -2.29 -3.94 18.47
CA PHE A 88 -3.11 -5.14 18.42
C PHE A 88 -3.91 -5.35 19.71
N GLN A 89 -3.28 -5.19 20.85
CA GLN A 89 -3.96 -5.27 22.15
C GLN A 89 -5.00 -4.15 22.31
N MET A 90 -4.65 -2.93 21.97
CA MET A 90 -5.54 -1.78 22.07
C MET A 90 -6.83 -2.01 21.26
N PHE A 91 -6.71 -2.41 19.99
CA PHE A 91 -7.87 -2.62 19.13
C PHE A 91 -8.69 -3.87 19.47
N ASN A 92 -8.15 -4.80 20.23
CA ASN A 92 -8.85 -6.01 20.65
C ASN A 92 -9.44 -5.92 22.06
N LEU A 93 -8.75 -5.24 22.99
CA LEU A 93 -9.13 -5.21 24.41
C LEU A 93 -9.71 -3.86 24.85
N SER A 94 -9.23 -2.77 24.28
CA SER A 94 -9.54 -1.40 24.72
C SER A 94 -9.78 -0.48 23.52
N ARG A 95 -10.67 -0.89 22.62
CA ARG A 95 -10.92 -0.18 21.37
C ARG A 95 -11.17 1.30 21.58
N PRO A 96 -10.59 2.17 20.74
CA PRO A 96 -11.01 3.56 20.67
C PRO A 96 -12.51 3.67 20.39
N GLN A 97 -13.18 4.63 21.00
CA GLN A 97 -14.64 4.78 20.86
C GLN A 97 -15.07 5.16 19.44
N ASP A 98 -14.18 5.76 18.68
CA ASP A 98 -14.36 6.17 17.29
C ASP A 98 -13.90 5.11 16.27
N PHE A 99 -13.57 3.89 16.74
CA PHE A 99 -13.22 2.78 15.89
C PHE A 99 -14.46 1.98 15.47
N GLU A 100 -14.77 1.98 14.19
CA GLU A 100 -15.95 1.31 13.63
C GLU A 100 -15.63 -0.07 13.03
N GLY A 101 -14.35 -0.45 12.92
CA GLY A 101 -13.93 -1.75 12.41
C GLY A 101 -14.16 -2.91 13.37
N HIS A 102 -13.93 -4.12 12.89
CA HIS A 102 -13.91 -5.31 13.75
C HIS A 102 -12.56 -5.43 14.50
N SER A 103 -12.53 -6.27 15.54
CA SER A 103 -11.27 -6.59 16.24
C SER A 103 -10.18 -7.00 15.26
N LEU A 104 -8.95 -6.55 15.52
CA LEU A 104 -7.81 -6.94 14.69
C LEU A 104 -7.62 -8.44 14.70
N SER A 105 -7.44 -9.00 13.53
CA SER A 105 -7.29 -10.43 13.31
C SER A 105 -6.32 -10.72 12.19
N VAL A 106 -5.99 -11.99 12.01
CA VAL A 106 -5.19 -12.44 10.87
C VAL A 106 -5.83 -11.94 9.58
N SER A 107 -5.04 -11.46 8.66
CA SER A 107 -5.36 -10.79 7.40
C SER A 107 -5.49 -9.26 7.47
N ASP A 108 -5.61 -8.66 8.63
CA ASP A 108 -5.61 -7.20 8.75
C ASP A 108 -4.19 -6.63 8.54
N VAL A 109 -4.11 -5.34 8.27
CA VAL A 109 -2.84 -4.66 7.97
C VAL A 109 -2.70 -3.41 8.82
N ILE A 110 -1.53 -3.24 9.42
CA ILE A 110 -1.16 -2.04 10.16
C ILE A 110 0.00 -1.37 9.42
N ALA A 111 -0.18 -0.12 9.06
CA ALA A 111 0.88 0.72 8.49
C ALA A 111 1.39 1.70 9.55
N LEU A 112 2.69 1.80 9.66
CA LEU A 112 3.39 2.76 10.53
C LEU A 112 4.19 3.73 9.67
N LYS A 113 4.10 5.02 9.98
CA LYS A 113 5.03 6.01 9.46
C LYS A 113 5.77 6.63 10.64
N ARG A 114 7.09 6.50 10.65
CA ARG A 114 7.95 6.95 11.73
C ARG A 114 9.20 7.58 11.17
N ASN A 115 9.52 8.79 11.64
CA ASN A 115 10.70 9.52 11.16
C ASN A 115 10.78 9.62 9.62
N GLY A 116 9.64 9.70 8.95
CA GLY A 116 9.55 9.74 7.49
C GLY A 116 9.60 8.36 6.80
N GLU A 117 9.87 7.29 7.53
CA GLU A 117 9.89 5.93 6.98
C GLU A 117 8.52 5.25 7.13
N VAL A 118 8.08 4.61 6.07
CA VAL A 118 6.82 3.85 6.02
C VAL A 118 7.13 2.36 6.10
N SER A 119 6.48 1.67 7.03
CA SER A 119 6.50 0.22 7.13
C SER A 119 5.08 -0.32 7.22
N VAL A 120 4.79 -1.37 6.48
CA VAL A 120 3.47 -2.00 6.43
C VAL A 120 3.57 -3.42 6.93
N HIS A 121 2.67 -3.80 7.82
CA HIS A 121 2.74 -5.07 8.52
C HIS A 121 1.40 -5.81 8.41
N TYR A 122 1.47 -7.01 7.89
CA TYR A 122 0.34 -7.94 7.82
C TYR A 122 0.21 -8.69 9.14
N VAL A 123 -0.97 -8.72 9.72
CA VAL A 123 -1.26 -9.52 10.90
C VAL A 123 -1.32 -10.99 10.47
N ASP A 124 -0.35 -11.77 10.88
CA ASP A 124 -0.24 -13.18 10.56
C ASP A 124 -0.74 -14.06 11.71
N SER A 125 -0.79 -15.36 11.50
CA SER A 125 -1.13 -16.34 12.54
C SER A 125 -0.15 -16.34 13.71
N ILE A 126 1.08 -15.93 13.48
CA ILE A 126 2.10 -15.72 14.50
C ILE A 126 2.79 -14.38 14.20
N GLY A 127 2.48 -13.36 15.02
CA GLY A 127 3.09 -12.04 14.92
C GLY A 127 2.71 -11.28 13.65
N PHE A 128 3.65 -10.48 13.18
CA PHE A 128 3.45 -9.57 12.05
C PHE A 128 4.47 -9.86 10.94
N LYS A 129 4.02 -9.73 9.70
CA LYS A 129 4.88 -9.88 8.52
C LYS A 129 4.99 -8.57 7.77
N GLU A 130 6.18 -8.03 7.68
CA GLU A 130 6.41 -6.82 6.90
C GLU A 130 6.11 -7.04 5.42
N ARG A 131 5.43 -6.05 4.82
CA ARG A 131 5.04 -6.04 3.40
C ARG A 131 5.59 -4.79 2.72
N PRO A 132 6.87 -4.80 2.31
CA PRO A 132 7.44 -3.69 1.55
C PRO A 132 6.66 -3.43 0.26
N GLY A 133 6.46 -2.17 -0.08
CA GLY A 133 5.77 -1.80 -1.31
C GLY A 133 4.25 -2.01 -1.32
N PHE A 134 3.63 -2.37 -0.20
CA PHE A 134 2.17 -2.59 -0.14
C PHE A 134 1.37 -1.33 -0.48
N LEU A 135 1.84 -0.17 -0.02
CA LEU A 135 1.21 1.13 -0.30
C LEU A 135 1.82 1.85 -1.50
N ASP A 136 2.81 1.26 -2.15
CA ASP A 136 3.31 1.83 -3.39
C ASP A 136 2.16 1.81 -4.41
N THR A 137 1.76 2.99 -4.83
CA THR A 137 0.83 3.11 -5.96
C THR A 137 1.46 2.31 -7.10
N LYS A 138 0.76 1.28 -7.58
CA LYS A 138 1.19 0.61 -8.82
C LYS A 138 1.50 1.73 -9.82
N PRO A 139 2.73 1.81 -10.36
CA PRO A 139 2.97 2.76 -11.42
C PRO A 139 1.86 2.51 -12.44
N GLU A 140 1.11 3.55 -12.77
CA GLU A 140 0.12 3.45 -13.85
C GLU A 140 0.82 2.71 -14.97
N ARG A 141 0.29 1.55 -15.34
CA ARG A 141 0.85 0.79 -16.48
C ARG A 141 0.95 1.80 -17.60
N PRO A 142 2.15 2.11 -18.11
CA PRO A 142 2.27 3.10 -19.16
C PRO A 142 1.26 2.71 -20.23
N SER A 143 0.36 3.62 -20.51
CA SER A 143 -0.71 3.37 -21.47
C SER A 143 -0.05 2.84 -22.74
N VAL A 144 -0.63 1.81 -23.34
CA VAL A 144 -0.12 1.21 -24.59
C VAL A 144 0.15 2.29 -25.65
N LEU A 145 -0.53 3.43 -25.56
CA LEU A 145 -0.33 4.63 -26.39
C LEU A 145 1.02 5.34 -26.15
N MET A 146 1.58 5.30 -24.92
CA MET A 146 2.92 5.85 -24.68
C MET A 146 4.01 4.97 -25.29
N ASN A 147 3.85 3.65 -25.24
CA ASN A 147 4.79 2.72 -25.87
C ASN A 147 4.79 2.80 -27.41
N LEU A 148 3.68 3.24 -28.01
CA LEU A 148 3.61 3.49 -29.46
C LEU A 148 4.30 4.79 -29.87
N LYS A 149 4.29 5.82 -29.02
CA LYS A 149 5.02 7.06 -29.29
C LYS A 149 6.53 6.91 -29.21
N GLU A 150 7.04 6.16 -28.23
CA GLU A 150 8.49 5.91 -28.12
C GLU A 150 9.03 5.07 -29.29
N LYS A 151 8.20 4.20 -29.88
CA LYS A 151 8.61 3.45 -31.09
C LYS A 151 8.55 4.27 -32.37
N CYS A 152 7.80 5.36 -32.39
CA CYS A 152 7.73 6.24 -33.57
C CYS A 152 8.83 7.29 -33.61
N ASP A 153 9.50 7.54 -32.47
CA ASP A 153 10.64 8.47 -32.39
C ASP A 153 12.02 7.80 -32.57
N ALA A 154 12.04 6.53 -32.97
CA ALA A 154 13.28 5.93 -33.46
C ALA A 154 13.71 6.67 -34.74
N PRO A 155 14.96 7.12 -34.83
CA PRO A 155 15.43 7.88 -35.97
C PRO A 155 15.15 7.10 -37.24
N GLU A 156 14.37 7.68 -38.10
CA GLU A 156 14.13 7.18 -39.44
C GLU A 156 15.46 6.85 -40.07
N CYS A 157 15.65 5.61 -40.47
CA CYS A 157 16.72 5.25 -41.40
C CYS A 157 16.62 6.21 -42.58
N ASN A 158 17.53 7.13 -42.68
CA ASN A 158 17.61 8.09 -43.75
C ASN A 158 17.71 7.32 -45.08
N PRO A 159 16.70 7.34 -45.93
CA PRO A 159 16.72 6.62 -47.21
C PRO A 159 17.75 7.15 -48.18
N ALA A 160 18.41 8.27 -47.89
CA ALA A 160 19.47 8.85 -48.73
C ALA A 160 20.80 8.08 -48.66
N ALA A 161 21.01 7.24 -47.64
CA ALA A 161 22.23 6.41 -47.55
C ALA A 161 22.14 5.14 -48.40
N CYS A 162 20.97 4.78 -48.89
CA CYS A 162 20.80 3.55 -49.72
C CYS A 162 20.93 3.77 -51.23
N ARG A 163 21.10 5.01 -51.68
CA ARG A 163 21.18 5.34 -53.12
C ARG A 163 22.60 5.47 -53.67
N LYS A 164 23.65 5.34 -52.88
CA LYS A 164 25.03 5.53 -53.33
C LYS A 164 25.75 4.27 -53.78
N VAL A 165 25.09 3.13 -53.84
CA VAL A 165 25.77 1.86 -54.20
C VAL A 165 25.40 1.40 -55.61
N ARG A 166 24.58 2.13 -56.35
CA ARG A 166 24.17 1.67 -57.71
C ARG A 166 24.85 2.37 -58.87
N ASP A 167 25.68 3.39 -58.63
CA ASP A 167 26.33 4.14 -59.73
C ASP A 167 27.82 3.80 -59.92
N ALA A 168 28.30 2.69 -59.36
CA ALA A 168 29.70 2.27 -59.51
C ALA A 168 29.90 1.13 -60.53
N HIS A 169 28.93 0.82 -61.36
CA HIS A 169 28.98 -0.27 -62.35
C HIS A 169 28.47 0.17 -63.72
N GLU A 170 28.88 1.27 -64.23
CA GLU A 170 28.82 1.51 -65.67
C GLU A 170 30.12 2.15 -66.11
N LEU A 171 30.91 1.32 -66.66
CA LEU A 171 31.83 1.62 -67.76
C LEU A 171 31.35 0.88 -69.00
#